data_8c90ea72b4f91e5c4a99cf417d70463a
#
_entry.id   8c90ea72b4f91e5c4a99cf417d70463a
#
_cell.length_a   1.000
_cell.length_b   1.000
_cell.length_c   1.000
_cell.angle_alpha   90.00
_cell.angle_beta   90.00
_cell.angle_gamma   90.00
#
_symmetry.space_group_name_H-M   'P 1'
#
loop_
_entity.id
_entity.type
_entity.pdbx_description
1 polymer ?
#
loop_
_entity_poly.entity_id
_entity_poly.type
_entity_poly.pdbx_seq_one_letter_code
_entity_poly.pdbx_strand_id
1 'polypeptide(L)'
;RDSNAPEHGEHSRPTWGDYAQDSIPVFEQQTIEGHAVRATLLATGITTAALENHSPKYIETAKRLWDNMTGRRMFITGGVGAIHEDEKFGPDFFLPPGAYLETCAAIGAGFFSQRMNELTGKGMYMDELERVLYNSLLTAVSLKGDNYTYQNPLNAEKHNRWEWHGCPCCPPMFLKITSALPGFIYASDKKGVYINLFIGSETEIKLSSKNSVQLKQETSYPWKGKVNISVNPQKTDKFPIKVRIPGWAQGIENPYELYQSNLKGAPQLFVNGKSVPIKIVDGYAEINRKWQKGDLIELELPIQPRIITAHTNTKDLSNTVCIASGPIIYCFEDVDNPDFKDFRLDTNAPLEIIYQKDLLNGVNIIKSNGKTTAIAIPYYSITNRKRDSSHKVWVPKL
;
A
#
# COMPACT_ATOMS: atom_id res chain seq x y z
N ARG A 1 3.86 -11.84 -27.94
CA ARG A 1 3.62 -13.25 -27.60
C ARG A 1 4.88 -14.00 -27.95
N ASP A 2 5.41 -14.75 -27.00
CA ASP A 2 6.39 -15.76 -27.29
C ASP A 2 5.71 -16.76 -28.25
N SER A 3 6.28 -16.96 -29.48
CA SER A 3 5.75 -17.89 -30.45
C SER A 3 5.83 -19.35 -29.96
N ASN A 4 6.54 -19.60 -28.89
CA ASN A 4 6.66 -20.89 -28.19
C ASN A 4 5.85 -20.96 -26.89
N ALA A 5 5.20 -19.85 -26.47
CA ALA A 5 4.21 -19.98 -25.43
C ALA A 5 3.13 -20.94 -25.94
N PRO A 6 2.70 -21.93 -25.14
CA PRO A 6 1.59 -22.77 -25.51
C PRO A 6 0.47 -21.85 -25.94
N GLU A 7 0.06 -21.97 -27.20
CA GLU A 7 -0.98 -21.10 -27.70
C GLU A 7 -2.16 -21.16 -26.76
N HIS A 8 -2.75 -20.01 -26.50
CA HIS A 8 -3.96 -19.88 -25.72
C HIS A 8 -5.12 -20.72 -26.29
N GLY A 9 -4.87 -21.54 -27.24
CA GLY A 9 -5.74 -22.47 -27.90
C GLY A 9 -5.39 -23.93 -27.71
N GLU A 10 -4.46 -24.29 -26.84
CA GLU A 10 -4.36 -25.69 -26.42
C GLU A 10 -5.54 -26.07 -25.53
N HIS A 11 -6.71 -26.07 -26.12
CA HIS A 11 -7.95 -26.60 -25.56
C HIS A 11 -7.86 -28.10 -25.22
N SER A 12 -6.72 -28.72 -25.49
CA SER A 12 -6.42 -30.11 -25.16
C SER A 12 -5.99 -30.30 -23.69
N ARG A 13 -5.63 -29.23 -22.97
CA ARG A 13 -5.28 -29.32 -21.56
C ARG A 13 -6.55 -29.16 -20.71
N PRO A 14 -6.82 -30.07 -19.80
CA PRO A 14 -7.97 -29.94 -18.89
C PRO A 14 -7.79 -28.75 -17.92
N THR A 15 -6.54 -28.39 -17.58
CA THR A 15 -6.19 -27.25 -16.75
C THR A 15 -4.84 -26.69 -17.17
N TRP A 16 -4.57 -25.39 -16.84
CA TRP A 16 -3.26 -24.76 -16.95
C TRP A 16 -2.46 -24.85 -15.63
N GLY A 17 -3.05 -25.50 -14.62
CA GLY A 17 -2.46 -25.66 -13.30
C GLY A 17 -2.42 -24.37 -12.50
N ASP A 18 -1.51 -24.33 -11.54
CA ASP A 18 -1.36 -23.19 -10.61
C ASP A 18 -1.12 -21.87 -11.33
N TYR A 19 -0.41 -21.89 -12.46
CA TYR A 19 -0.13 -20.70 -13.25
C TYR A 19 -1.38 -19.90 -13.63
N ALA A 20 -2.46 -20.59 -13.99
CA ALA A 20 -3.73 -19.97 -14.38
C ALA A 20 -4.81 -20.03 -13.28
N GLN A 21 -4.45 -20.42 -12.06
CA GLN A 21 -5.33 -20.57 -10.91
C GLN A 21 -6.46 -21.59 -11.12
N ASP A 22 -6.24 -22.61 -11.96
CA ASP A 22 -7.25 -23.60 -12.35
C ASP A 22 -6.89 -25.05 -11.98
N SER A 23 -5.83 -25.27 -11.16
CA SER A 23 -5.47 -26.59 -10.64
C SER A 23 -6.55 -27.18 -9.74
N ILE A 24 -7.25 -26.34 -8.99
CA ILE A 24 -8.41 -26.68 -8.18
C ILE A 24 -9.50 -25.61 -8.33
N PRO A 25 -10.78 -25.96 -8.14
CA PRO A 25 -11.88 -24.99 -8.20
C PRO A 25 -11.62 -23.80 -7.27
N VAL A 26 -11.85 -22.58 -7.72
CA VAL A 26 -11.53 -21.34 -7.00
C VAL A 26 -12.14 -21.27 -5.60
N PHE A 27 -13.32 -21.86 -5.42
CA PHE A 27 -13.98 -21.89 -4.11
C PHE A 27 -13.34 -22.86 -3.11
N GLU A 28 -12.48 -23.76 -3.59
CA GLU A 28 -11.75 -24.74 -2.79
C GLU A 28 -10.31 -24.29 -2.49
N GLN A 29 -9.81 -23.29 -3.24
CA GLN A 29 -8.47 -22.73 -3.03
C GLN A 29 -8.32 -22.19 -1.61
N GLN A 30 -7.29 -22.61 -0.89
CA GLN A 30 -6.99 -22.17 0.47
C GLN A 30 -5.97 -21.03 0.49
N THR A 31 -5.16 -20.93 -0.54
CA THR A 31 -4.08 -19.97 -0.70
C THR A 31 -4.18 -19.24 -2.04
N ILE A 32 -3.68 -18.03 -2.13
CA ILE A 32 -3.53 -17.32 -3.39
C ILE A 32 -2.28 -17.81 -4.09
N GLU A 33 -2.39 -18.34 -5.29
CA GLU A 33 -1.31 -19.07 -5.97
C GLU A 33 -1.16 -18.71 -7.45
N GLY A 34 -0.09 -19.22 -8.06
CA GLY A 34 0.21 -19.10 -9.47
C GLY A 34 0.70 -17.70 -9.86
N HIS A 35 0.53 -17.34 -11.11
CA HIS A 35 0.95 -16.05 -11.64
C HIS A 35 0.29 -14.90 -10.89
N ALA A 36 1.08 -14.04 -10.25
CA ALA A 36 0.60 -13.11 -9.23
C ALA A 36 -0.40 -12.07 -9.79
N VAL A 37 -0.17 -11.55 -11.01
CA VAL A 37 -1.12 -10.61 -11.64
C VAL A 37 -2.46 -11.28 -11.91
N ARG A 38 -2.46 -12.50 -12.46
CA ARG A 38 -3.69 -13.24 -12.75
C ARG A 38 -4.46 -13.55 -11.48
N ALA A 39 -3.78 -14.02 -10.43
CA ALA A 39 -4.38 -14.37 -9.15
C ALA A 39 -5.03 -13.15 -8.47
N THR A 40 -4.32 -12.01 -8.41
CA THR A 40 -4.87 -10.79 -7.80
C THR A 40 -6.04 -10.21 -8.58
N LEU A 41 -6.01 -10.27 -9.92
CA LEU A 41 -7.13 -9.82 -10.75
C LEU A 41 -8.32 -10.79 -10.71
N LEU A 42 -8.08 -12.10 -10.64
CA LEU A 42 -9.14 -13.10 -10.41
C LEU A 42 -9.82 -12.86 -9.06
N ALA A 43 -9.04 -12.66 -7.99
CA ALA A 43 -9.56 -12.36 -6.66
C ALA A 43 -10.35 -11.04 -6.62
N THR A 44 -9.90 -10.02 -7.38
CA THR A 44 -10.67 -8.78 -7.60
C THR A 44 -12.01 -9.06 -8.28
N GLY A 45 -12.02 -9.92 -9.30
CA GLY A 45 -13.25 -10.36 -9.99
C GLY A 45 -14.21 -11.12 -9.08
N ILE A 46 -13.69 -12.05 -8.26
CA ILE A 46 -14.46 -12.78 -7.24
C ILE A 46 -15.12 -11.82 -6.25
N THR A 47 -14.37 -10.83 -5.78
CA THR A 47 -14.88 -9.82 -4.85
C THR A 47 -15.94 -8.93 -5.50
N THR A 48 -15.76 -8.58 -6.78
CA THR A 48 -16.77 -7.85 -7.55
C THR A 48 -18.05 -8.65 -7.70
N ALA A 49 -17.93 -9.95 -8.00
CA ALA A 49 -19.09 -10.84 -8.05
C ALA A 49 -19.78 -10.99 -6.67
N ALA A 50 -19.00 -10.99 -5.57
CA ALA A 50 -19.55 -10.97 -4.22
C ALA A 50 -20.35 -9.70 -3.92
N LEU A 51 -19.92 -8.54 -4.40
CA LEU A 51 -20.64 -7.26 -4.27
C LEU A 51 -21.99 -7.29 -4.98
N GLU A 52 -22.05 -7.91 -6.17
CA GLU A 52 -23.27 -7.97 -6.99
C GLU A 52 -24.28 -9.01 -6.50
N ASN A 53 -23.82 -10.20 -6.15
CA ASN A 53 -24.69 -11.32 -5.85
C ASN A 53 -24.89 -11.60 -4.36
N HIS A 54 -24.09 -10.98 -3.49
CA HIS A 54 -24.09 -11.17 -2.03
C HIS A 54 -23.96 -12.62 -1.57
N SER A 55 -23.40 -13.50 -2.41
CA SER A 55 -23.25 -14.93 -2.12
C SER A 55 -22.18 -15.16 -1.05
N PRO A 56 -22.50 -15.85 0.06
CA PRO A 56 -21.51 -16.18 1.10
C PRO A 56 -20.29 -16.89 0.56
N LYS A 57 -20.46 -17.78 -0.42
CA LYS A 57 -19.38 -18.54 -1.04
C LYS A 57 -18.32 -17.64 -1.70
N TYR A 58 -18.74 -16.58 -2.41
CA TYR A 58 -17.83 -15.60 -2.99
C TYR A 58 -17.16 -14.74 -1.92
N ILE A 59 -17.94 -14.29 -0.91
CA ILE A 59 -17.44 -13.48 0.19
C ILE A 59 -16.36 -14.21 0.99
N GLU A 60 -16.62 -15.47 1.36
CA GLU A 60 -15.69 -16.30 2.13
C GLU A 60 -14.41 -16.60 1.33
N THR A 61 -14.54 -16.87 0.03
CA THR A 61 -13.39 -17.11 -0.85
C THR A 61 -12.54 -15.84 -1.00
N ALA A 62 -13.15 -14.70 -1.27
CA ALA A 62 -12.43 -13.43 -1.35
C ALA A 62 -11.67 -13.13 -0.04
N LYS A 63 -12.32 -13.26 1.11
CA LYS A 63 -11.69 -13.07 2.42
C LYS A 63 -10.50 -14.01 2.63
N ARG A 64 -10.70 -15.32 2.40
CA ARG A 64 -9.66 -16.33 2.60
C ARG A 64 -8.42 -16.06 1.73
N LEU A 65 -8.61 -15.72 0.45
CA LEU A 65 -7.51 -15.42 -0.45
C LEU A 65 -6.81 -14.12 -0.06
N TRP A 66 -7.55 -13.09 0.36
CA TRP A 66 -6.98 -11.83 0.83
C TRP A 66 -6.20 -12.03 2.13
N ASP A 67 -6.74 -12.77 3.09
CA ASP A 67 -6.12 -13.08 4.37
C ASP A 67 -4.78 -13.81 4.17
N ASN A 68 -4.74 -14.80 3.27
CA ASN A 68 -3.50 -15.49 2.92
C ASN A 68 -2.49 -14.56 2.24
N MET A 69 -2.94 -13.79 1.23
CA MET A 69 -2.08 -12.85 0.52
C MET A 69 -1.43 -11.85 1.49
N THR A 70 -2.24 -11.16 2.25
CA THR A 70 -1.80 -10.06 3.11
C THR A 70 -1.06 -10.55 4.34
N GLY A 71 -1.51 -11.66 4.94
CA GLY A 71 -0.93 -12.18 6.17
C GLY A 71 0.35 -12.96 6.01
N ARG A 72 0.69 -13.42 4.79
CA ARG A 72 1.79 -14.37 4.60
C ARG A 72 2.65 -14.16 3.36
N ARG A 73 2.17 -13.45 2.34
CA ARG A 73 2.78 -13.39 1.00
C ARG A 73 2.96 -11.97 0.46
N MET A 74 2.53 -10.94 1.19
CA MET A 74 2.68 -9.55 0.81
C MET A 74 3.95 -8.95 1.41
N PHE A 75 4.75 -8.31 0.59
CA PHE A 75 5.97 -7.61 1.00
C PHE A 75 5.63 -6.28 1.67
N ILE A 76 6.58 -5.75 2.43
CA ILE A 76 6.39 -4.51 3.21
C ILE A 76 5.98 -3.30 2.35
N THR A 77 6.29 -3.30 1.07
CA THR A 77 5.92 -2.26 0.10
C THR A 77 4.54 -2.47 -0.55
N GLY A 78 3.83 -3.55 -0.20
CA GLY A 78 2.59 -3.94 -0.86
C GLY A 78 2.79 -4.75 -2.14
N GLY A 79 4.04 -5.04 -2.51
CA GLY A 79 4.36 -5.94 -3.62
C GLY A 79 3.98 -7.38 -3.29
N VAL A 80 3.65 -8.16 -4.32
CA VAL A 80 3.35 -9.60 -4.26
C VAL A 80 3.98 -10.32 -5.45
N GLY A 81 4.12 -11.65 -5.38
CA GLY A 81 4.76 -12.43 -6.45
C GLY A 81 6.27 -12.51 -6.24
N ALA A 82 6.71 -13.44 -5.37
CA ALA A 82 8.09 -13.57 -4.95
C ALA A 82 8.98 -14.24 -6.01
N ILE A 83 8.44 -15.13 -6.84
CA ILE A 83 9.19 -16.04 -7.70
C ILE A 83 9.23 -15.51 -9.12
N HIS A 84 10.43 -15.43 -9.71
CA HIS A 84 10.64 -14.96 -11.07
C HIS A 84 10.06 -15.92 -12.12
N GLU A 85 10.28 -17.22 -11.94
CA GLU A 85 9.74 -18.23 -12.83
C GLU A 85 8.21 -18.22 -12.79
N ASP A 86 7.58 -18.07 -13.95
CA ASP A 86 6.13 -17.91 -14.10
C ASP A 86 5.55 -16.72 -13.31
N GLU A 87 6.36 -15.77 -12.87
CA GLU A 87 5.94 -14.54 -12.18
C GLU A 87 4.95 -14.81 -11.03
N LYS A 88 5.21 -15.86 -10.25
CA LYS A 88 4.23 -16.44 -9.35
C LYS A 88 4.43 -16.09 -7.87
N PHE A 89 3.35 -16.32 -7.11
CA PHE A 89 3.43 -16.31 -5.66
C PHE A 89 4.43 -17.36 -5.15
N GLY A 90 5.19 -17.02 -4.11
CA GLY A 90 5.97 -17.97 -3.34
C GLY A 90 5.12 -18.66 -2.25
N PRO A 91 5.68 -19.67 -1.57
CA PRO A 91 5.04 -20.27 -0.40
C PRO A 91 4.85 -19.24 0.73
N ASP A 92 4.03 -19.59 1.72
CA ASP A 92 3.80 -18.74 2.88
C ASP A 92 5.11 -18.36 3.58
N PHE A 93 5.26 -17.08 3.93
CA PHE A 93 6.42 -16.47 4.58
C PHE A 93 7.73 -16.48 3.76
N PHE A 94 7.68 -16.84 2.49
CA PHE A 94 8.81 -16.71 1.57
C PHE A 94 8.87 -15.29 1.02
N LEU A 95 9.65 -14.42 1.66
CA LEU A 95 9.72 -12.99 1.38
C LEU A 95 11.17 -12.51 1.20
N PRO A 96 11.95 -13.13 0.28
CA PRO A 96 13.34 -12.75 0.09
C PRO A 96 13.45 -11.29 -0.40
N PRO A 97 14.39 -10.49 0.10
CA PRO A 97 14.52 -9.08 -0.28
C PRO A 97 14.76 -8.86 -1.77
N GLY A 98 15.37 -9.83 -2.46
CA GLY A 98 15.61 -9.79 -3.92
C GLY A 98 14.47 -10.37 -4.76
N ALA A 99 13.25 -10.49 -4.22
CA ALA A 99 12.09 -11.06 -4.91
C ALA A 99 11.71 -10.31 -6.19
N TYR A 100 10.97 -10.99 -7.07
CA TYR A 100 10.57 -10.49 -8.38
C TYR A 100 9.68 -9.23 -8.32
N LEU A 101 8.57 -9.30 -7.62
CA LEU A 101 7.63 -8.20 -7.31
C LEU A 101 7.23 -7.35 -8.52
N GLU A 102 6.47 -7.94 -9.43
CA GLU A 102 5.97 -7.22 -10.60
C GLU A 102 5.05 -6.05 -10.22
N THR A 103 5.24 -4.92 -10.88
CA THR A 103 4.38 -3.74 -10.71
C THR A 103 2.89 -4.06 -10.91
N CYS A 104 2.53 -4.83 -11.95
CA CYS A 104 1.14 -5.20 -12.19
C CYS A 104 0.54 -6.04 -11.07
N ALA A 105 1.32 -6.91 -10.44
CA ALA A 105 0.85 -7.75 -9.34
C ALA A 105 0.54 -6.90 -8.10
N ALA A 106 1.39 -5.94 -7.77
CA ALA A 106 1.14 -4.98 -6.69
C ALA A 106 -0.13 -4.15 -6.95
N ILE A 107 -0.31 -3.66 -8.18
CA ILE A 107 -1.52 -2.92 -8.58
C ILE A 107 -2.76 -3.81 -8.48
N GLY A 108 -2.67 -5.07 -8.89
CA GLY A 108 -3.74 -6.06 -8.74
C GLY A 108 -4.12 -6.28 -7.27
N ALA A 109 -3.14 -6.39 -6.37
CA ALA A 109 -3.36 -6.45 -4.92
C ALA A 109 -4.04 -5.19 -4.37
N GLY A 110 -3.68 -4.01 -4.91
CA GLY A 110 -4.34 -2.74 -4.60
C GLY A 110 -5.82 -2.73 -5.01
N PHE A 111 -6.15 -3.17 -6.22
CA PHE A 111 -7.55 -3.30 -6.67
C PHE A 111 -8.32 -4.33 -5.83
N PHE A 112 -7.71 -5.45 -5.51
CA PHE A 112 -8.32 -6.46 -4.64
C PHE A 112 -8.66 -5.88 -3.28
N SER A 113 -7.73 -5.17 -2.65
CA SER A 113 -7.93 -4.51 -1.35
C SER A 113 -9.04 -3.45 -1.43
N GLN A 114 -9.08 -2.65 -2.49
CA GLN A 114 -10.13 -1.65 -2.69
C GLN A 114 -11.53 -2.31 -2.79
N ARG A 115 -11.68 -3.38 -3.55
CA ARG A 115 -12.94 -4.13 -3.64
C ARG A 115 -13.35 -4.78 -2.32
N MET A 116 -12.38 -5.28 -1.55
CA MET A 116 -12.63 -5.81 -0.20
C MET A 116 -13.12 -4.72 0.76
N ASN A 117 -12.62 -3.49 0.64
CA ASN A 117 -13.15 -2.35 1.41
C ASN A 117 -14.62 -2.06 1.03
N GLU A 118 -14.95 -2.00 -0.25
CA GLU A 118 -16.34 -1.82 -0.70
C GLU A 118 -17.27 -2.94 -0.18
N LEU A 119 -16.80 -4.18 -0.21
CA LEU A 119 -17.57 -5.35 0.24
C LEU A 119 -17.85 -5.33 1.74
N THR A 120 -16.92 -4.83 2.55
CA THR A 120 -16.96 -5.03 4.00
C THR A 120 -17.10 -3.73 4.81
N GLY A 121 -16.71 -2.60 4.23
CA GLY A 121 -16.60 -1.32 4.93
C GLY A 121 -15.46 -1.24 5.95
N LYS A 122 -14.43 -2.11 5.88
CA LYS A 122 -13.32 -2.14 6.84
C LYS A 122 -12.10 -1.40 6.34
N GLY A 123 -11.52 -0.53 7.19
CA GLY A 123 -10.37 0.31 6.88
C GLY A 123 -9.08 -0.46 6.64
N MET A 124 -8.90 -1.64 7.22
CA MET A 124 -7.70 -2.47 7.03
C MET A 124 -7.38 -2.77 5.56
N TYR A 125 -8.39 -2.87 4.71
CA TYR A 125 -8.20 -3.06 3.28
C TYR A 125 -7.65 -1.80 2.61
N MET A 126 -8.05 -0.62 3.10
CA MET A 126 -7.52 0.65 2.61
C MET A 126 -6.10 0.91 3.10
N ASP A 127 -5.68 0.31 4.23
CA ASP A 127 -4.31 0.38 4.71
C ASP A 127 -3.36 -0.33 3.72
N GLU A 128 -3.75 -1.49 3.20
CA GLU A 128 -2.95 -2.21 2.22
C GLU A 128 -3.00 -1.56 0.82
N LEU A 129 -4.13 -0.97 0.42
CA LEU A 129 -4.16 -0.13 -0.78
C LEU A 129 -3.21 1.07 -0.64
N GLU A 130 -3.23 1.77 0.48
CA GLU A 130 -2.34 2.90 0.76
C GLU A 130 -0.87 2.49 0.71
N ARG A 131 -0.53 1.33 1.26
CA ARG A 131 0.81 0.72 1.19
C ARG A 131 1.25 0.52 -0.27
N VAL A 132 0.39 -0.05 -1.09
CA VAL A 132 0.64 -0.22 -2.53
C VAL A 132 0.84 1.14 -3.21
N LEU A 133 -0.05 2.09 -2.96
CA LEU A 133 -0.02 3.41 -3.61
C LEU A 133 1.29 4.17 -3.33
N TYR A 134 1.70 4.30 -2.06
CA TYR A 134 2.87 5.09 -1.70
C TYR A 134 4.22 4.38 -1.89
N ASN A 135 4.23 3.09 -2.17
CA ASN A 135 5.45 2.34 -2.34
C ASN A 135 5.53 1.67 -3.72
N SER A 136 4.93 0.50 -3.90
CA SER A 136 5.07 -0.27 -5.14
C SER A 136 4.51 0.44 -6.37
N LEU A 137 3.43 1.23 -6.25
CA LEU A 137 2.88 1.97 -7.38
C LEU A 137 3.79 3.14 -7.80
N LEU A 138 4.20 3.99 -6.85
CA LEU A 138 5.04 5.15 -7.16
C LEU A 138 6.43 4.73 -7.66
N THR A 139 6.93 3.55 -7.28
CA THR A 139 8.17 2.99 -7.82
C THR A 139 8.05 2.68 -9.31
N ALA A 140 6.83 2.42 -9.80
CA ALA A 140 6.59 1.99 -11.17
C ALA A 140 7.09 2.99 -12.23
N VAL A 141 7.09 4.29 -11.93
CA VAL A 141 7.45 5.33 -12.92
C VAL A 141 8.56 6.21 -12.36
N SER A 142 9.51 6.61 -13.22
CA SER A 142 10.56 7.57 -12.88
C SER A 142 9.98 8.94 -12.53
N LEU A 143 10.70 9.75 -11.76
CA LEU A 143 10.29 11.12 -11.44
C LEU A 143 10.13 12.02 -12.68
N LYS A 144 10.80 11.67 -13.80
CA LYS A 144 10.64 12.35 -15.09
C LYS A 144 9.44 11.83 -15.91
N GLY A 145 8.90 10.66 -15.54
CA GLY A 145 7.81 10.03 -16.28
C GLY A 145 8.22 9.34 -17.59
N ASP A 146 9.50 9.18 -17.85
CA ASP A 146 10.07 8.66 -19.09
C ASP A 146 10.57 7.21 -19.02
N ASN A 147 10.68 6.67 -17.82
CA ASN A 147 11.13 5.31 -17.56
C ASN A 147 10.21 4.63 -16.53
N TYR A 148 10.18 3.30 -16.53
CA TYR A 148 9.38 2.55 -15.56
C TYR A 148 10.12 1.30 -15.07
N THR A 149 9.60 0.72 -13.97
CA THR A 149 10.05 -0.58 -13.46
C THR A 149 9.00 -1.64 -13.74
N TYR A 150 9.47 -2.79 -14.16
CA TYR A 150 8.66 -4.01 -14.23
C TYR A 150 8.77 -4.77 -12.91
N GLN A 151 9.99 -5.01 -12.46
CA GLN A 151 10.34 -5.68 -11.21
C GLN A 151 10.74 -4.66 -10.15
N ASN A 152 10.34 -4.90 -8.90
CA ASN A 152 10.57 -3.99 -7.78
C ASN A 152 11.20 -4.71 -6.57
N PRO A 153 12.40 -5.30 -6.72
CA PRO A 153 13.08 -5.96 -5.62
C PRO A 153 13.34 -4.96 -4.48
N LEU A 154 13.21 -5.42 -3.23
CA LEU A 154 13.44 -4.57 -2.06
C LEU A 154 14.94 -4.35 -1.82
N ASN A 155 15.77 -5.32 -2.17
CA ASN A 155 17.22 -5.19 -2.19
C ASN A 155 17.72 -5.62 -3.56
N ALA A 156 18.52 -4.80 -4.19
CA ALA A 156 19.12 -5.12 -5.48
C ALA A 156 20.48 -4.49 -5.66
N GLU A 157 21.29 -5.13 -6.47
CA GLU A 157 22.54 -4.59 -7.02
C GLU A 157 22.29 -4.17 -8.47
N LYS A 158 22.83 -2.99 -8.88
CA LYS A 158 22.75 -2.48 -10.27
C LYS A 158 21.33 -2.49 -10.86
N HIS A 159 20.36 -2.06 -10.05
CA HIS A 159 18.98 -1.95 -10.51
C HIS A 159 18.79 -0.74 -11.42
N ASN A 160 17.94 -0.88 -12.45
CA ASN A 160 17.65 0.17 -13.42
C ASN A 160 16.15 0.25 -13.71
N ARG A 161 15.72 1.43 -14.13
CA ARG A 161 14.44 1.64 -14.78
C ARG A 161 14.61 1.42 -16.30
N TRP A 162 13.55 1.04 -16.96
CA TRP A 162 13.52 0.76 -18.39
C TRP A 162 12.78 1.84 -19.16
N GLU A 163 13.31 2.21 -20.32
CA GLU A 163 12.59 3.04 -21.28
C GLU A 163 11.45 2.24 -21.91
N TRP A 164 11.72 0.98 -22.24
CA TRP A 164 10.73 0.05 -22.79
C TRP A 164 11.08 -1.40 -22.45
N HIS A 165 10.05 -2.22 -22.30
CA HIS A 165 10.14 -3.66 -22.09
C HIS A 165 9.32 -4.42 -23.15
N GLY A 166 9.73 -5.61 -23.53
CA GLY A 166 9.04 -6.45 -24.53
C GLY A 166 7.59 -6.77 -24.18
N CYS A 167 7.27 -6.83 -22.86
CA CYS A 167 5.90 -6.92 -22.34
C CYS A 167 5.57 -5.64 -21.58
N PRO A 168 4.98 -4.59 -22.19
CA PRO A 168 4.73 -3.31 -21.53
C PRO A 168 3.40 -3.29 -20.78
N CYS A 169 3.12 -4.28 -19.94
CA CYS A 169 1.88 -4.39 -19.17
C CYS A 169 1.81 -3.38 -18.01
N CYS A 170 2.94 -3.02 -17.40
CA CYS A 170 2.99 -2.19 -16.21
C CYS A 170 2.54 -0.74 -16.43
N PRO A 171 2.94 -0.02 -17.50
CA PRO A 171 2.47 1.34 -17.76
C PRO A 171 0.94 1.46 -17.89
N PRO A 172 0.23 0.62 -18.66
CA PRO A 172 -1.25 0.65 -18.69
C PRO A 172 -1.90 0.36 -17.34
N MET A 173 -1.34 -0.57 -16.55
CA MET A 173 -1.85 -0.84 -15.19
C MET A 173 -1.64 0.35 -14.25
N PHE A 174 -0.50 1.03 -14.35
CA PHE A 174 -0.25 2.27 -13.62
C PHE A 174 -1.29 3.35 -13.99
N LEU A 175 -1.52 3.58 -15.27
CA LEU A 175 -2.54 4.52 -15.74
C LEU A 175 -3.94 4.14 -15.26
N LYS A 176 -4.28 2.85 -15.26
CA LYS A 176 -5.58 2.35 -14.81
C LYS A 176 -5.84 2.68 -13.34
N ILE A 177 -4.91 2.38 -12.44
CA ILE A 177 -5.11 2.62 -11.00
C ILE A 177 -5.06 4.12 -10.66
N THR A 178 -4.18 4.90 -11.29
CA THR A 178 -4.10 6.35 -11.08
C THR A 178 -5.34 7.08 -11.57
N SER A 179 -5.91 6.66 -12.69
CA SER A 179 -7.18 7.20 -13.20
C SER A 179 -8.38 6.83 -12.30
N ALA A 180 -8.32 5.68 -11.64
CA ALA A 180 -9.37 5.24 -10.71
C ALA A 180 -9.24 5.85 -9.30
N LEU A 181 -8.06 6.37 -8.95
CA LEU A 181 -7.72 6.85 -7.60
C LEU A 181 -8.73 7.86 -7.01
N PRO A 182 -9.28 8.84 -7.75
CA PRO A 182 -10.29 9.74 -7.20
C PRO A 182 -11.51 9.02 -6.63
N GLY A 183 -11.90 7.88 -7.20
CA GLY A 183 -13.00 7.03 -6.72
C GLY A 183 -12.69 6.25 -5.44
N PHE A 184 -11.43 6.24 -4.98
CA PHE A 184 -11.02 5.51 -3.77
C PHE A 184 -10.92 6.40 -2.54
N ILE A 185 -10.91 7.74 -2.73
CA ILE A 185 -10.69 8.70 -1.64
C ILE A 185 -11.85 8.70 -0.65
N TYR A 186 -13.06 8.58 -1.15
CA TYR A 186 -14.29 8.60 -0.36
C TYR A 186 -15.20 7.44 -0.71
N ALA A 187 -16.02 7.04 0.25
CA ALA A 187 -17.13 6.11 0.04
C ALA A 187 -18.34 6.58 0.85
N SER A 188 -19.52 6.07 0.52
CA SER A 188 -20.74 6.30 1.30
C SER A 188 -21.69 5.12 1.21
N ASP A 189 -22.38 4.85 2.30
CA ASP A 189 -23.46 3.90 2.40
C ASP A 189 -24.56 4.41 3.36
N LYS A 190 -25.53 3.55 3.69
CA LYS A 190 -26.57 3.87 4.67
C LYS A 190 -26.03 4.13 6.09
N LYS A 191 -24.78 3.75 6.39
CA LYS A 191 -24.13 3.92 7.69
C LYS A 191 -23.31 5.21 7.79
N GLY A 192 -23.15 5.97 6.69
CA GLY A 192 -22.46 7.25 6.69
C GLY A 192 -21.51 7.49 5.53
N VAL A 193 -20.67 8.50 5.69
CA VAL A 193 -19.63 8.90 4.76
C VAL A 193 -18.28 8.43 5.27
N TYR A 194 -17.49 7.82 4.40
CA TYR A 194 -16.16 7.29 4.73
C TYR A 194 -15.08 8.13 4.04
N ILE A 195 -14.06 8.50 4.78
CA ILE A 195 -12.85 9.14 4.26
C ILE A 195 -11.74 8.11 4.33
N ASN A 196 -11.38 7.57 3.16
CA ASN A 196 -10.51 6.41 3.02
C ASN A 196 -9.04 6.77 2.80
N LEU A 197 -8.76 7.79 1.96
CA LEU A 197 -7.41 8.22 1.64
C LEU A 197 -7.24 9.71 1.92
N PHE A 198 -6.04 10.09 2.37
CA PHE A 198 -5.72 11.48 2.69
C PHE A 198 -4.98 12.13 1.52
N ILE A 199 -5.78 12.63 0.58
CA ILE A 199 -5.31 13.29 -0.64
C ILE A 199 -6.05 14.62 -0.76
N GLY A 200 -5.34 15.71 -1.05
CA GLY A 200 -5.94 17.01 -1.32
C GLY A 200 -7.00 16.89 -2.41
N SER A 201 -8.26 17.14 -2.07
CA SER A 201 -9.41 16.87 -2.96
C SER A 201 -10.67 17.56 -2.49
N GLU A 202 -11.64 17.67 -3.41
CA GLU A 202 -12.97 18.17 -3.12
C GLU A 202 -14.01 17.25 -3.79
N THR A 203 -15.12 17.00 -3.10
CA THR A 203 -16.20 16.15 -3.60
C THR A 203 -17.55 16.56 -3.01
N GLU A 204 -18.62 16.21 -3.71
CA GLU A 204 -19.99 16.29 -3.20
C GLU A 204 -20.57 14.87 -3.09
N ILE A 205 -21.05 14.50 -1.91
CA ILE A 205 -21.65 13.21 -1.61
C ILE A 205 -23.12 13.38 -1.32
N LYS A 206 -23.97 12.64 -2.03
CA LYS A 206 -25.43 12.60 -1.80
C LYS A 206 -25.72 11.80 -0.54
N LEU A 207 -26.32 12.42 0.47
CA LEU A 207 -26.77 11.77 1.70
C LEU A 207 -28.19 11.23 1.56
N SER A 208 -29.02 11.93 0.77
CA SER A 208 -30.39 11.57 0.46
C SER A 208 -30.84 12.26 -0.83
N SER A 209 -32.08 12.04 -1.25
CA SER A 209 -32.67 12.79 -2.38
C SER A 209 -32.80 14.30 -2.15
N LYS A 210 -32.68 14.76 -0.89
CA LYS A 210 -32.90 16.14 -0.47
C LYS A 210 -31.74 16.81 0.22
N ASN A 211 -30.61 16.09 0.41
CA ASN A 211 -29.43 16.61 1.08
C ASN A 211 -28.14 15.99 0.55
N SER A 212 -27.12 16.83 0.44
CA SER A 212 -25.74 16.43 0.10
C SER A 212 -24.76 17.09 1.05
N VAL A 213 -23.54 16.61 1.08
CA VAL A 213 -22.42 17.22 1.79
C VAL A 213 -21.25 17.41 0.84
N GLN A 214 -20.71 18.62 0.81
CA GLN A 214 -19.45 18.93 0.16
C GLN A 214 -18.34 18.75 1.18
N LEU A 215 -17.33 17.94 0.82
CA LEU A 215 -16.14 17.69 1.59
C LEU A 215 -14.92 18.22 0.84
N LYS A 216 -14.00 18.87 1.55
CA LYS A 216 -12.72 19.32 1.02
C LYS A 216 -11.62 18.89 1.94
N GLN A 217 -10.63 18.15 1.42
CA GLN A 217 -9.40 17.80 2.14
C GLN A 217 -8.26 18.76 1.75
N GLU A 218 -7.55 19.27 2.76
CA GLU A 218 -6.34 20.06 2.60
C GLU A 218 -5.25 19.43 3.47
N THR A 219 -4.18 18.93 2.83
CA THR A 219 -3.13 18.20 3.52
C THR A 219 -1.82 18.22 2.75
N SER A 220 -0.71 18.05 3.47
CA SER A 220 0.61 17.72 2.92
C SER A 220 0.99 16.26 3.23
N TYR A 221 0.01 15.41 3.52
CA TYR A 221 0.21 13.97 3.69
C TYR A 221 0.77 13.36 2.38
N PRO A 222 1.73 12.47 2.44
CA PRO A 222 2.26 11.75 3.61
C PRO A 222 3.48 12.42 4.27
N TRP A 223 3.89 13.61 3.85
CA TRP A 223 5.04 14.32 4.42
C TRP A 223 4.78 14.93 5.79
N LYS A 224 3.54 15.34 6.04
CA LYS A 224 3.06 15.87 7.32
C LYS A 224 1.80 15.13 7.73
N GLY A 225 1.60 14.95 9.04
CA GLY A 225 0.48 14.19 9.59
C GLY A 225 -0.84 14.93 9.64
N LYS A 226 -0.85 16.24 9.42
CA LYS A 226 -2.07 17.06 9.52
C LYS A 226 -2.94 16.93 8.26
N VAL A 227 -4.20 16.58 8.49
CA VAL A 227 -5.27 16.52 7.47
C VAL A 227 -6.43 17.37 7.93
N ASN A 228 -6.79 18.39 7.19
CA ASN A 228 -7.95 19.24 7.44
C ASN A 228 -9.07 18.84 6.47
N ILE A 229 -10.27 18.61 7.01
CA ILE A 229 -11.44 18.20 6.24
C ILE A 229 -12.58 19.15 6.53
N SER A 230 -12.87 20.05 5.60
CA SER A 230 -14.02 20.95 5.67
C SER A 230 -15.30 20.18 5.35
N VAL A 231 -16.34 20.39 6.15
CA VAL A 231 -17.63 19.73 6.04
C VAL A 231 -18.72 20.77 5.79
N ASN A 232 -19.30 20.75 4.58
CA ASN A 232 -20.31 21.71 4.16
C ASN A 232 -21.58 20.99 3.69
N PRO A 233 -22.49 20.58 4.58
CA PRO A 233 -23.76 20.02 4.16
C PRO A 233 -24.66 21.09 3.53
N GLN A 234 -25.42 20.71 2.49
CA GLN A 234 -26.40 21.59 1.86
C GLN A 234 -27.46 22.04 2.87
N LYS A 235 -27.86 21.13 3.75
CA LYS A 235 -28.74 21.40 4.89
C LYS A 235 -28.09 20.83 6.13
N THR A 236 -28.19 21.59 7.23
CA THR A 236 -27.76 21.12 8.55
C THR A 236 -28.49 19.82 8.90
N ASP A 237 -27.73 18.74 9.10
CA ASP A 237 -28.28 17.42 9.32
C ASP A 237 -27.36 16.58 10.23
N LYS A 238 -27.91 15.51 10.81
CA LYS A 238 -27.16 14.57 11.65
C LYS A 238 -26.83 13.32 10.83
N PHE A 239 -25.54 13.10 10.61
CA PHE A 239 -25.04 11.88 9.95
C PHE A 239 -23.63 11.55 10.43
N PRO A 240 -23.20 10.26 10.35
CA PRO A 240 -21.83 9.86 10.69
C PRO A 240 -20.87 10.18 9.55
N ILE A 241 -19.72 10.73 9.93
CA ILE A 241 -18.51 10.76 9.11
C ILE A 241 -17.49 9.85 9.75
N LYS A 242 -16.94 8.91 8.98
CA LYS A 242 -15.97 7.91 9.39
C LYS A 242 -14.63 8.25 8.77
N VAL A 243 -13.70 8.64 9.60
CA VAL A 243 -12.32 8.98 9.20
C VAL A 243 -11.44 7.77 9.44
N ARG A 244 -10.79 7.25 8.39
CA ARG A 244 -9.87 6.13 8.55
C ARG A 244 -8.72 6.51 9.47
N ILE A 245 -8.38 5.62 10.38
CA ILE A 245 -7.16 5.72 11.18
C ILE A 245 -6.20 4.64 10.68
N PRO A 246 -5.14 5.01 9.92
CA PRO A 246 -4.23 4.03 9.33
C PRO A 246 -3.67 3.07 10.36
N GLY A 247 -3.53 1.79 10.01
CA GLY A 247 -2.99 0.77 10.89
C GLY A 247 -1.60 1.15 11.39
N TRP A 248 -0.71 1.63 10.51
CA TRP A 248 0.63 2.06 10.90
C TRP A 248 0.62 3.17 11.98
N ALA A 249 -0.38 4.07 11.97
CA ALA A 249 -0.53 5.12 12.98
C ALA A 249 -1.04 4.59 14.33
N GLN A 250 -1.49 3.34 14.37
CA GLN A 250 -1.91 2.61 15.56
C GLN A 250 -0.84 1.62 16.06
N GLY A 251 0.32 1.55 15.39
CA GLY A 251 1.33 0.53 15.63
C GLY A 251 1.02 -0.84 15.01
N ILE A 252 0.01 -0.91 14.14
CA ILE A 252 -0.40 -2.12 13.42
C ILE A 252 0.13 -2.01 11.98
N GLU A 253 1.33 -2.54 11.74
CA GLU A 253 1.94 -2.49 10.39
C GLU A 253 1.23 -3.40 9.39
N ASN A 254 0.63 -4.47 9.87
CA ASN A 254 -0.11 -5.43 9.06
C ASN A 254 -1.15 -6.11 9.94
N PRO A 255 -2.37 -6.37 9.45
CA PRO A 255 -3.47 -6.91 10.26
C PRO A 255 -3.22 -8.33 10.81
N TYR A 256 -2.21 -9.04 10.30
CA TYR A 256 -1.84 -10.41 10.70
C TYR A 256 -0.44 -10.50 11.32
N GLU A 257 0.10 -9.39 11.79
CA GLU A 257 1.41 -9.32 12.45
C GLU A 257 2.59 -9.83 11.59
N LEU A 258 2.42 -9.86 10.26
CA LEU A 258 3.52 -10.18 9.33
C LEU A 258 4.68 -9.20 9.51
N TYR A 259 4.37 -7.97 9.89
CA TYR A 259 5.32 -6.91 10.21
C TYR A 259 4.94 -6.22 11.53
N GLN A 260 5.94 -5.83 12.30
CA GLN A 260 5.79 -5.14 13.58
C GLN A 260 6.72 -3.93 13.62
N SER A 261 6.33 -2.86 14.31
CA SER A 261 7.15 -1.66 14.44
C SER A 261 7.27 -1.17 15.88
N ASN A 262 8.25 -0.28 16.08
CA ASN A 262 8.48 0.42 17.33
C ASN A 262 7.85 1.83 17.36
N LEU A 263 6.74 2.04 16.64
CA LEU A 263 6.08 3.34 16.59
C LEU A 263 5.83 3.89 17.99
N LYS A 264 6.14 5.18 18.16
CA LYS A 264 5.79 5.98 19.33
C LYS A 264 4.81 7.08 18.90
N GLY A 265 3.83 7.37 19.75
CA GLY A 265 2.80 8.36 19.43
C GLY A 265 1.48 7.74 19.02
N ALA A 266 0.46 8.57 18.96
CA ALA A 266 -0.92 8.17 18.65
C ALA A 266 -1.58 9.24 17.78
N PRO A 267 -2.57 8.88 16.95
CA PRO A 267 -3.36 9.84 16.20
C PRO A 267 -4.19 10.71 17.12
N GLN A 268 -4.45 11.95 16.71
CA GLN A 268 -5.33 12.89 17.41
C GLN A 268 -6.41 13.37 16.44
N LEU A 269 -7.62 13.60 16.97
CA LEU A 269 -8.78 14.02 16.18
C LEU A 269 -9.45 15.21 16.86
N PHE A 270 -9.76 16.22 16.06
CA PHE A 270 -10.44 17.42 16.53
C PHE A 270 -11.62 17.74 15.63
N VAL A 271 -12.64 18.37 16.19
CA VAL A 271 -13.75 18.97 15.45
C VAL A 271 -13.93 20.42 15.93
N ASN A 272 -13.76 21.36 15.02
CA ASN A 272 -13.79 22.79 15.31
C ASN A 272 -12.82 23.18 16.46
N GLY A 273 -11.61 22.66 16.41
CA GLY A 273 -10.56 22.88 17.41
C GLY A 273 -10.76 22.17 18.75
N LYS A 274 -11.84 21.40 18.92
CA LYS A 274 -12.10 20.64 20.15
C LYS A 274 -11.70 19.18 19.95
N SER A 275 -10.88 18.64 20.84
CA SER A 275 -10.47 17.23 20.83
C SER A 275 -11.67 16.30 20.90
N VAL A 276 -11.65 15.27 20.09
CA VAL A 276 -12.66 14.21 20.03
C VAL A 276 -11.98 12.88 20.36
N PRO A 277 -12.55 12.07 21.26
CA PRO A 277 -12.03 10.75 21.55
C PRO A 277 -12.04 9.87 20.31
N ILE A 278 -10.92 9.21 20.00
CA ILE A 278 -10.82 8.25 18.91
C ILE A 278 -11.26 6.88 19.44
N LYS A 279 -12.46 6.44 19.03
CA LYS A 279 -12.90 5.06 19.17
C LYS A 279 -12.87 4.42 17.78
N ILE A 280 -11.96 3.50 17.58
CA ILE A 280 -11.77 2.85 16.27
C ILE A 280 -12.68 1.64 16.18
N VAL A 281 -13.52 1.61 15.14
CA VAL A 281 -14.35 0.48 14.77
C VAL A 281 -14.11 0.19 13.29
N ASP A 282 -13.75 -1.05 12.97
CA ASP A 282 -13.43 -1.46 11.59
C ASP A 282 -12.40 -0.57 10.87
N GLY A 283 -11.44 0.00 11.63
CA GLY A 283 -10.39 0.86 11.10
C GLY A 283 -10.76 2.35 10.96
N TYR A 284 -11.95 2.76 11.42
CA TYR A 284 -12.42 4.14 11.35
C TYR A 284 -12.72 4.74 12.71
N ALA A 285 -12.43 6.03 12.87
CA ALA A 285 -12.99 6.86 13.92
C ALA A 285 -14.32 7.45 13.43
N GLU A 286 -15.43 7.11 14.09
CA GLU A 286 -16.75 7.61 13.74
C GLU A 286 -17.09 8.90 14.49
N ILE A 287 -17.48 9.94 13.75
CA ILE A 287 -17.96 11.21 14.28
C ILE A 287 -19.43 11.36 13.90
N ASN A 288 -20.33 11.02 14.79
CA ASN A 288 -21.78 11.09 14.56
C ASN A 288 -22.36 12.32 15.28
N ARG A 289 -22.58 13.40 14.53
CA ARG A 289 -23.09 14.66 15.05
C ARG A 289 -23.98 15.38 14.03
N LYS A 290 -24.63 16.46 14.48
CA LYS A 290 -25.29 17.41 13.61
C LYS A 290 -24.23 18.31 12.99
N TRP A 291 -24.07 18.21 11.66
CA TRP A 291 -23.12 18.98 10.86
C TRP A 291 -23.77 20.24 10.31
N GLN A 292 -23.00 21.31 10.25
CA GLN A 292 -23.39 22.58 9.66
C GLN A 292 -22.28 23.09 8.72
N LYS A 293 -22.63 24.02 7.84
CA LYS A 293 -21.67 24.61 6.91
C LYS A 293 -20.52 25.27 7.66
N GLY A 294 -19.28 24.95 7.26
CA GLY A 294 -18.06 25.48 7.85
C GLY A 294 -17.49 24.62 9.00
N ASP A 295 -18.12 23.49 9.36
CA ASP A 295 -17.50 22.56 10.31
C ASP A 295 -16.19 22.01 9.76
N LEU A 296 -15.21 21.83 10.64
CA LEU A 296 -13.86 21.37 10.32
C LEU A 296 -13.50 20.14 11.14
N ILE A 297 -13.08 19.06 10.49
CA ILE A 297 -12.42 17.92 11.11
C ILE A 297 -10.92 18.09 10.90
N GLU A 298 -10.13 17.93 11.95
CA GLU A 298 -8.68 17.93 11.90
C GLU A 298 -8.15 16.60 12.43
N LEU A 299 -7.43 15.86 11.60
CA LEU A 299 -6.74 14.64 11.98
C LEU A 299 -5.24 14.94 12.03
N GLU A 300 -4.58 14.50 13.11
CA GLU A 300 -3.13 14.55 13.24
C GLU A 300 -2.58 13.14 13.40
N LEU A 301 -1.77 12.71 12.43
CA LEU A 301 -1.14 11.39 12.39
C LEU A 301 0.33 11.51 12.83
N PRO A 302 0.88 10.52 13.57
CA PRO A 302 2.24 10.56 14.09
C PRO A 302 3.28 10.26 12.98
N ILE A 303 3.57 11.23 12.09
CA ILE A 303 4.61 11.10 11.07
C ILE A 303 5.98 11.19 11.73
N GLN A 304 6.56 10.05 12.03
CA GLN A 304 7.90 9.92 12.59
C GLN A 304 8.59 8.64 12.07
N PRO A 305 9.92 8.58 12.09
CA PRO A 305 10.63 7.37 11.70
C PRO A 305 10.29 6.22 12.65
N ARG A 306 10.14 5.03 12.10
CA ARG A 306 9.97 3.81 12.86
C ARG A 306 10.74 2.66 12.23
N ILE A 307 11.23 1.77 13.07
CA ILE A 307 11.93 0.56 12.68
C ILE A 307 10.91 -0.57 12.62
N ILE A 308 10.92 -1.31 11.52
CA ILE A 308 10.04 -2.44 11.27
C ILE A 308 10.86 -3.72 11.27
N THR A 309 10.29 -4.75 11.87
CA THR A 309 10.78 -6.14 11.84
C THR A 309 9.73 -7.04 11.21
N ALA A 310 10.17 -8.14 10.61
CA ALA A 310 9.28 -9.14 10.05
C ALA A 310 8.99 -10.27 11.03
N HIS A 311 7.90 -10.98 10.78
CA HIS A 311 7.49 -12.16 11.55
C HIS A 311 8.59 -13.25 11.54
N THR A 312 8.75 -13.98 12.62
CA THR A 312 9.82 -14.97 12.80
C THR A 312 9.82 -16.12 11.80
N ASN A 313 8.68 -16.39 11.15
CA ASN A 313 8.59 -17.37 10.08
C ASN A 313 9.21 -16.90 8.75
N THR A 314 9.44 -15.59 8.58
CA THR A 314 10.10 -15.02 7.40
C THR A 314 11.62 -15.17 7.54
N LYS A 315 12.13 -16.36 7.23
CA LYS A 315 13.55 -16.70 7.44
C LYS A 315 14.50 -15.81 6.66
N ASP A 316 14.10 -15.39 5.46
CA ASP A 316 14.88 -14.51 4.57
C ASP A 316 15.13 -13.12 5.19
N LEU A 317 14.31 -12.70 6.16
CA LEU A 317 14.38 -11.40 6.83
C LEU A 317 14.92 -11.48 8.25
N SER A 318 15.45 -12.64 8.65
CA SER A 318 16.02 -12.84 10.00
C SER A 318 17.14 -11.85 10.28
N ASN A 319 17.11 -11.21 11.46
CA ASN A 319 18.10 -10.20 11.89
C ASN A 319 18.20 -8.96 10.98
N THR A 320 17.20 -8.70 10.17
CA THR A 320 17.11 -7.48 9.37
C THR A 320 16.03 -6.55 9.88
N VAL A 321 16.11 -5.29 9.48
CA VAL A 321 15.12 -4.26 9.74
C VAL A 321 14.90 -3.40 8.50
N CYS A 322 13.74 -2.77 8.39
CA CYS A 322 13.53 -1.67 7.49
C CYS A 322 13.04 -0.43 8.24
N ILE A 323 13.10 0.72 7.58
CA ILE A 323 12.65 2.00 8.13
C ILE A 323 11.43 2.49 7.36
N ALA A 324 10.47 3.06 8.09
CA ALA A 324 9.32 3.71 7.50
C ALA A 324 8.99 5.02 8.23
N SER A 325 8.25 5.90 7.54
CA SER A 325 7.65 7.10 8.13
C SER A 325 6.30 7.36 7.46
N GLY A 326 5.24 7.47 8.27
CA GLY A 326 3.89 7.43 7.70
C GLY A 326 3.69 6.17 6.86
N PRO A 327 3.03 6.22 5.69
CA PRO A 327 2.84 5.06 4.81
C PRO A 327 4.09 4.73 3.97
N ILE A 328 5.11 5.57 3.98
CA ILE A 328 6.30 5.45 3.11
C ILE A 328 7.33 4.52 3.72
N ILE A 329 7.75 3.54 2.94
CA ILE A 329 8.93 2.70 3.22
C ILE A 329 10.17 3.41 2.67
N TYR A 330 11.26 3.33 3.42
CA TYR A 330 12.53 3.94 3.06
C TYR A 330 13.56 2.88 2.68
N CYS A 331 14.51 3.28 1.86
CA CYS A 331 15.64 2.45 1.48
C CYS A 331 16.95 3.23 1.51
N PHE A 332 18.04 2.51 1.60
CA PHE A 332 19.39 3.03 1.51
C PHE A 332 19.90 2.79 0.09
N GLU A 333 20.48 3.80 -0.54
CA GLU A 333 21.20 3.68 -1.83
C GLU A 333 22.71 3.81 -1.64
N ASP A 334 23.49 3.16 -2.52
CA ASP A 334 24.94 3.22 -2.54
C ASP A 334 25.49 4.65 -2.78
N VAL A 335 24.67 5.50 -3.39
CA VAL A 335 25.01 6.91 -3.67
C VAL A 335 25.24 7.73 -2.39
N ASP A 336 24.48 7.42 -1.33
CA ASP A 336 24.51 8.18 -0.07
C ASP A 336 25.25 7.45 1.06
N ASN A 337 25.48 6.16 0.90
CA ASN A 337 25.97 5.33 1.99
C ASN A 337 27.28 4.64 1.58
N PRO A 338 28.45 5.16 2.03
CA PRO A 338 29.73 4.49 1.82
C PRO A 338 29.73 3.12 2.50
N ASP A 339 30.56 2.21 2.02
CA ASP A 339 30.65 0.82 2.51
C ASP A 339 29.32 0.04 2.40
N PHE A 340 28.53 0.36 1.38
CA PHE A 340 27.17 -0.13 1.16
C PHE A 340 27.06 -1.66 1.19
N LYS A 341 28.10 -2.39 0.75
CA LYS A 341 28.10 -3.85 0.72
C LYS A 341 27.92 -4.44 2.12
N ASP A 342 28.68 -3.90 3.10
CA ASP A 342 28.70 -4.37 4.49
C ASP A 342 27.84 -3.50 5.42
N PHE A 343 26.98 -2.66 4.82
CA PHE A 343 26.12 -1.71 5.54
C PHE A 343 25.23 -2.43 6.55
N ARG A 344 25.25 -1.94 7.80
CA ARG A 344 24.39 -2.34 8.91
C ARG A 344 23.80 -1.12 9.59
N LEU A 345 22.57 -1.23 10.05
CA LEU A 345 21.90 -0.13 10.75
C LEU A 345 22.05 -0.27 12.26
N ASP A 346 22.55 0.78 12.89
CA ASP A 346 22.49 0.91 14.35
C ASP A 346 21.05 1.27 14.77
N THR A 347 20.32 0.26 15.23
CA THR A 347 18.90 0.43 15.63
C THR A 347 18.71 1.19 16.93
N ASN A 348 19.78 1.48 17.69
CA ASN A 348 19.75 2.29 18.90
C ASN A 348 20.03 3.78 18.60
N ALA A 349 20.54 4.08 17.41
CA ALA A 349 20.80 5.46 17.01
C ALA A 349 19.49 6.22 16.75
N PRO A 350 19.43 7.51 17.10
CA PRO A 350 18.28 8.34 16.78
C PRO A 350 18.11 8.48 15.26
N LEU A 351 16.86 8.38 14.82
CA LEU A 351 16.44 8.60 13.43
C LEU A 351 15.81 9.99 13.33
N GLU A 352 16.25 10.78 12.37
CA GLU A 352 15.79 12.15 12.14
C GLU A 352 15.20 12.30 10.74
N ILE A 353 14.03 12.94 10.62
CA ILE A 353 13.43 13.32 9.35
C ILE A 353 13.98 14.70 8.96
N ILE A 354 14.54 14.80 7.74
CA ILE A 354 15.06 16.05 7.19
C ILE A 354 14.44 16.26 5.81
N TYR A 355 13.75 17.38 5.62
CA TYR A 355 13.24 17.74 4.29
C TYR A 355 14.37 18.26 3.40
N GLN A 356 14.53 17.68 2.23
CA GLN A 356 15.51 18.04 1.21
C GLN A 356 14.79 18.58 -0.02
N LYS A 357 14.73 19.91 -0.14
CA LYS A 357 13.99 20.61 -1.21
C LYS A 357 14.50 20.25 -2.61
N ASP A 358 15.81 20.17 -2.77
CA ASP A 358 16.47 20.01 -4.07
C ASP A 358 16.80 18.55 -4.41
N LEU A 359 16.47 17.62 -3.52
CA LEU A 359 16.66 16.19 -3.73
C LEU A 359 15.36 15.56 -4.24
N LEU A 360 15.41 14.85 -5.38
CA LEU A 360 14.31 14.01 -5.90
C LEU A 360 12.94 14.75 -5.96
N ASN A 361 12.96 16.01 -6.40
CA ASN A 361 11.81 16.93 -6.46
C ASN A 361 11.22 17.32 -5.09
N GLY A 362 12.01 17.21 -4.02
CA GLY A 362 11.62 17.55 -2.66
C GLY A 362 11.08 16.33 -1.90
N VAL A 363 11.91 15.76 -1.03
CA VAL A 363 11.56 14.59 -0.23
C VAL A 363 11.99 14.75 1.23
N ASN A 364 11.32 14.06 2.12
CA ASN A 364 11.86 13.79 3.45
C ASN A 364 12.86 12.64 3.33
N ILE A 365 14.09 12.83 3.78
CA ILE A 365 15.05 11.74 4.03
C ILE A 365 14.99 11.36 5.50
N ILE A 366 15.43 10.13 5.82
CA ILE A 366 15.68 9.73 7.21
C ILE A 366 17.18 9.57 7.39
N LYS A 367 17.74 10.31 8.35
CA LYS A 367 19.14 10.25 8.72
C LYS A 367 19.29 9.49 10.03
N SER A 368 20.18 8.52 10.06
CA SER A 368 20.63 7.86 11.29
C SER A 368 22.02 8.39 11.65
N ASN A 369 22.19 8.84 12.89
CA ASN A 369 23.45 9.34 13.43
C ASN A 369 24.02 8.32 14.44
N GLY A 370 24.21 7.07 14.01
CA GLY A 370 24.84 6.01 14.78
C GLY A 370 26.37 6.03 14.70
N LYS A 371 27.00 4.88 14.83
CA LYS A 371 28.45 4.72 14.65
C LYS A 371 28.90 5.17 13.26
N THR A 372 28.05 4.94 12.26
CA THR A 372 28.18 5.52 10.91
C THR A 372 26.91 6.29 10.58
N THR A 373 27.07 7.44 9.91
CA THR A 373 25.92 8.17 9.40
C THR A 373 25.32 7.40 8.24
N ALA A 374 23.99 7.20 8.27
CA ALA A 374 23.26 6.56 7.20
C ALA A 374 22.12 7.46 6.71
N ILE A 375 21.87 7.47 5.41
CA ILE A 375 20.82 8.25 4.76
C ILE A 375 19.89 7.32 4.03
N ALA A 376 18.62 7.34 4.39
CA ALA A 376 17.56 6.63 3.71
C ALA A 376 16.64 7.60 2.97
N ILE A 377 16.28 7.22 1.74
CA ILE A 377 15.34 7.95 0.88
C ILE A 377 14.04 7.14 0.74
N PRO A 378 12.91 7.76 0.33
CA PRO A 378 11.72 7.00 0.00
C PRO A 378 11.99 5.91 -1.03
N TYR A 379 11.54 4.68 -0.77
CA TYR A 379 11.77 3.54 -1.66
C TYR A 379 11.30 3.80 -3.09
N TYR A 380 10.16 4.46 -3.27
CA TYR A 380 9.63 4.76 -4.61
C TYR A 380 10.59 5.61 -5.47
N SER A 381 11.54 6.30 -4.86
CA SER A 381 12.46 7.20 -5.56
C SER A 381 13.78 6.55 -5.97
N ILE A 382 13.97 5.26 -5.75
CA ILE A 382 15.18 4.51 -6.14
C ILE A 382 15.50 4.69 -7.62
N THR A 383 16.79 4.60 -7.96
CA THR A 383 17.31 4.60 -9.35
C THR A 383 16.98 5.83 -10.18
N ASN A 384 16.53 6.93 -9.57
CA ASN A 384 16.30 8.19 -10.29
C ASN A 384 17.57 9.09 -10.38
N ARG A 385 18.59 8.84 -9.56
CA ARG A 385 19.79 9.65 -9.47
C ARG A 385 20.99 9.10 -10.23
N LYS A 386 21.12 7.81 -10.25
CA LYS A 386 22.26 7.10 -10.85
C LYS A 386 21.80 5.82 -11.51
N ARG A 387 22.31 5.54 -12.71
CA ARG A 387 22.15 4.24 -13.37
C ARG A 387 22.99 3.19 -12.64
N ASP A 388 22.56 1.94 -12.66
CA ASP A 388 23.22 0.82 -11.98
C ASP A 388 23.47 1.07 -10.49
N SER A 389 22.54 1.79 -9.81
CA SER A 389 22.60 1.95 -8.37
C SER A 389 22.13 0.70 -7.63
N SER A 390 22.73 0.48 -6.46
CA SER A 390 22.32 -0.57 -5.54
C SER A 390 21.47 0.02 -4.43
N HIS A 391 20.44 -0.71 -3.98
CA HIS A 391 19.59 -0.27 -2.89
C HIS A 391 19.22 -1.41 -1.94
N LYS A 392 18.93 -1.07 -0.69
CA LYS A 392 18.48 -1.99 0.35
C LYS A 392 17.35 -1.37 1.15
N VAL A 393 16.19 -2.03 1.19
CA VAL A 393 15.10 -1.76 2.12
C VAL A 393 15.34 -2.52 3.42
N TRP A 394 15.63 -3.80 3.31
CA TRP A 394 15.98 -4.64 4.46
C TRP A 394 17.48 -4.66 4.67
N VAL A 395 17.91 -4.21 5.84
CA VAL A 395 19.32 -4.12 6.22
C VAL A 395 19.58 -4.88 7.51
N PRO A 396 20.76 -5.54 7.64
CA PRO A 396 21.14 -6.20 8.88
C PRO A 396 21.24 -5.18 10.03
N LYS A 397 20.88 -5.63 11.23
CA LYS A 397 21.14 -4.88 12.47
C LYS A 397 22.63 -4.89 12.79
N LEU A 398 23.12 -3.77 13.35
CA LEU A 398 24.47 -3.68 13.91
C LEU A 398 24.53 -4.47 15.22
#